data_af92c8cc92a2f64ed25d33453946ea75
#
_entry.id   af92c8cc92a2f64ed25d33453946ea75
#
_cell.length_a   1.000
_cell.length_b   1.000
_cell.length_c   1.000
_cell.angle_alpha   90.00
_cell.angle_beta   90.00
_cell.angle_gamma   90.00
#
_symmetry.space_group_name_H-M   'P 1'
#
loop_
_entity.id
_entity.type
_entity.pdbx_description
1 polymer ?
#
loop_
_entity_poly.entity_id
_entity_poly.type
_entity_poly.pdbx_seq_one_letter_code
_entity_poly.pdbx_strand_id
1 'polypeptide(L)'
;MNTNIKTREYTTISEVSGPLMVVEGVEGVGYNEIVDIETPNGEKRSGQGLEVTDDVAVIQVFEGTTDLNTKNTKARFTGQTAKIGVSRDMMGRMFNGIGKPIDGGPEIIPDEELDINGSPMNPASREFPEEFIQTGISTIDGMNTLVRGQKLPIFSGSGLPHNELAAQIARQAKVLGDDAEFAVIFAAMGITHEEANFFMRDFERTGALEKVTVFMNLADDPAIERILTPKMALTTAEYFAFTLGMQVLVILTDMTNYCEALREISAARDEVPGRRGYPGYMYTDLANIYERAGRIDGKEGSITQMPILVMPQDDITHPIPDLTGYITEGQ
;
A
#
# COMPACT_ATOMS: atom_id res chain seq x y z
N MET A 1 -20.10 21.34 7.35
CA MET A 1 -19.82 22.41 6.37
C MET A 1 -19.90 21.78 4.99
N ASN A 2 -20.89 22.17 4.17
CA ASN A 2 -21.00 21.70 2.78
C ASN A 2 -19.88 22.37 1.98
N THR A 3 -18.75 21.71 1.83
CA THR A 3 -17.76 22.07 0.83
C THR A 3 -18.34 21.70 -0.52
N ASN A 4 -18.75 22.68 -1.30
CA ASN A 4 -19.09 22.52 -2.71
C ASN A 4 -17.82 22.02 -3.42
N ILE A 5 -17.68 20.71 -3.60
CA ILE A 5 -16.63 20.09 -4.37
C ILE A 5 -16.88 20.50 -5.82
N LYS A 6 -16.08 21.43 -6.32
CA LYS A 6 -16.14 21.84 -7.73
C LYS A 6 -15.36 20.83 -8.56
N THR A 7 -16.05 19.85 -9.07
CA THR A 7 -15.50 18.99 -10.13
C THR A 7 -15.24 19.81 -11.37
N ARG A 8 -14.02 19.76 -11.93
CA ARG A 8 -13.59 20.50 -13.13
C ARG A 8 -13.14 19.54 -14.20
N GLU A 9 -13.72 19.64 -15.39
CA GLU A 9 -13.39 18.81 -16.53
C GLU A 9 -12.54 19.61 -17.54
N TYR A 10 -11.45 19.00 -17.99
CA TYR A 10 -10.52 19.57 -18.96
C TYR A 10 -10.35 18.61 -20.14
N THR A 11 -10.23 19.20 -21.32
CA THR A 11 -9.89 18.51 -22.58
C THR A 11 -8.61 19.02 -23.19
N THR A 12 -7.90 19.90 -22.46
CA THR A 12 -6.66 20.57 -22.88
C THR A 12 -5.43 19.74 -22.56
N ILE A 13 -5.45 18.48 -23.01
CA ILE A 13 -4.31 17.58 -22.84
C ILE A 13 -3.26 17.93 -23.87
N SER A 14 -2.08 18.35 -23.42
CA SER A 14 -0.98 18.74 -24.30
C SER A 14 -0.03 17.59 -24.61
N GLU A 15 0.20 16.69 -23.66
CA GLU A 15 1.15 15.59 -23.82
C GLU A 15 0.67 14.32 -23.09
N VAL A 16 1.02 13.15 -23.67
CA VAL A 16 0.91 11.85 -23.02
C VAL A 16 2.24 11.13 -23.22
N SER A 17 2.99 10.89 -22.15
CA SER A 17 4.33 10.30 -22.22
C SER A 17 4.55 9.31 -21.07
N GLY A 18 4.84 8.03 -21.40
CA GLY A 18 4.95 6.98 -20.40
C GLY A 18 3.69 6.90 -19.52
N PRO A 19 3.80 6.87 -18.20
CA PRO A 19 2.65 6.84 -17.30
C PRO A 19 2.02 8.22 -17.04
N LEU A 20 2.52 9.28 -17.70
CA LEU A 20 2.16 10.66 -17.42
C LEU A 20 1.28 11.27 -18.50
N MET A 21 0.38 12.14 -18.07
CA MET A 21 -0.46 12.98 -18.93
C MET A 21 -0.38 14.43 -18.44
N VAL A 22 -0.16 15.36 -19.35
CA VAL A 22 -0.07 16.80 -19.07
C VAL A 22 -1.37 17.48 -19.50
N VAL A 23 -1.95 18.28 -18.61
CA VAL A 23 -3.17 19.07 -18.85
C VAL A 23 -2.83 20.54 -18.66
N GLU A 24 -3.14 21.36 -19.65
CA GLU A 24 -2.94 22.81 -19.61
C GLU A 24 -4.25 23.58 -19.34
N GLY A 25 -4.11 24.81 -18.88
CA GLY A 25 -5.24 25.67 -18.56
C GLY A 25 -6.01 25.24 -17.31
N VAL A 26 -5.32 24.61 -16.37
CA VAL A 26 -5.92 24.18 -15.09
C VAL A 26 -5.98 25.35 -14.10
N GLU A 27 -7.05 25.44 -13.34
CA GLU A 27 -7.21 26.45 -12.30
C GLU A 27 -7.67 25.82 -10.98
N GLY A 28 -6.95 26.11 -9.89
CA GLY A 28 -7.33 25.74 -8.52
C GLY A 28 -7.49 24.24 -8.32
N VAL A 29 -6.66 23.45 -8.97
CA VAL A 29 -6.47 22.02 -8.76
C VAL A 29 -5.42 21.80 -7.67
N GLY A 30 -5.57 20.71 -6.92
CA GLY A 30 -4.72 20.39 -5.78
C GLY A 30 -3.61 19.39 -6.11
N TYR A 31 -2.53 19.45 -5.35
CA TYR A 31 -1.50 18.41 -5.33
C TYR A 31 -2.08 17.11 -4.75
N ASN A 32 -1.73 15.96 -5.33
CA ASN A 32 -2.29 14.64 -4.98
C ASN A 32 -3.80 14.51 -5.20
N GLU A 33 -4.42 15.40 -5.92
CA GLU A 33 -5.82 15.32 -6.28
C GLU A 33 -6.09 14.17 -7.26
N ILE A 34 -7.14 13.42 -7.02
CA ILE A 34 -7.57 12.34 -7.92
C ILE A 34 -8.25 12.93 -9.16
N VAL A 35 -7.91 12.35 -10.30
CA VAL A 35 -8.42 12.75 -11.61
C VAL A 35 -9.09 11.55 -12.26
N ASP A 36 -10.37 11.67 -12.56
CA ASP A 36 -11.07 10.72 -13.39
C ASP A 36 -10.72 11.00 -14.86
N ILE A 37 -10.29 9.99 -15.60
CA ILE A 37 -9.87 10.08 -16.98
C ILE A 37 -10.82 9.25 -17.83
N GLU A 38 -11.41 9.88 -18.84
CA GLU A 38 -12.23 9.22 -19.83
C GLU A 38 -11.44 9.09 -21.15
N THR A 39 -11.19 7.85 -21.56
CA THR A 39 -10.49 7.56 -22.81
C THR A 39 -11.37 7.87 -24.01
N PRO A 40 -10.82 8.02 -25.22
CA PRO A 40 -11.60 8.20 -26.45
C PRO A 40 -12.64 7.10 -26.72
N ASN A 41 -12.41 5.91 -26.16
CA ASN A 41 -13.30 4.75 -26.31
C ASN A 41 -14.37 4.68 -25.20
N GLY A 42 -14.40 5.65 -24.27
CA GLY A 42 -15.34 5.68 -23.16
C GLY A 42 -14.93 4.82 -21.95
N GLU A 43 -13.73 4.27 -21.95
CA GLU A 43 -13.15 3.58 -20.80
C GLU A 43 -12.80 4.60 -19.71
N LYS A 44 -13.06 4.25 -18.47
CA LYS A 44 -12.73 5.10 -17.32
C LYS A 44 -11.44 4.63 -16.69
N ARG A 45 -10.55 5.57 -16.48
CA ARG A 45 -9.29 5.39 -15.73
C ARG A 45 -9.20 6.42 -14.63
N SER A 46 -8.28 6.21 -13.73
CA SER A 46 -8.01 7.13 -12.63
C SER A 46 -6.55 7.57 -12.67
N GLY A 47 -6.29 8.75 -12.15
CA GLY A 47 -4.94 9.28 -12.01
C GLY A 47 -4.82 10.19 -10.81
N GLN A 48 -3.62 10.66 -10.57
CA GLN A 48 -3.29 11.56 -9.47
C GLN A 48 -2.47 12.74 -9.98
N GLY A 49 -2.81 13.94 -9.55
CA GLY A 49 -2.05 15.14 -9.83
C GLY A 49 -0.70 15.11 -9.08
N LEU A 50 0.40 15.03 -9.82
CA LEU A 50 1.75 14.95 -9.26
C LEU A 50 2.41 16.29 -9.08
N GLU A 51 2.25 17.14 -10.07
CA GLU A 51 2.79 18.48 -10.10
C GLU A 51 1.70 19.41 -10.59
N VAL A 52 1.53 20.50 -9.90
CA VAL A 52 0.56 21.53 -10.25
C VAL A 52 1.27 22.85 -10.20
N THR A 53 1.36 23.48 -11.35
CA THR A 53 1.76 24.89 -11.49
C THR A 53 0.52 25.74 -11.71
N ASP A 54 0.70 27.07 -11.86
CA ASP A 54 -0.44 28.00 -11.99
C ASP A 54 -1.40 27.64 -13.13
N ASP A 55 -0.92 27.00 -14.18
CA ASP A 55 -1.65 26.76 -15.44
C ASP A 55 -1.51 25.31 -15.98
N VAL A 56 -0.66 24.49 -15.38
CA VAL A 56 -0.36 23.13 -15.87
C VAL A 56 -0.41 22.13 -14.73
N ALA A 57 -1.09 21.01 -14.97
CA ALA A 57 -1.06 19.85 -14.08
C ALA A 57 -0.46 18.63 -14.80
N VAL A 58 0.51 18.00 -14.15
CA VAL A 58 1.04 16.70 -14.55
C VAL A 58 0.30 15.62 -13.77
N ILE A 59 -0.37 14.72 -14.47
CA ILE A 59 -1.19 13.66 -13.92
C ILE A 59 -0.49 12.33 -14.17
N GLN A 60 -0.36 11.52 -13.15
CA GLN A 60 0.04 10.13 -13.26
C GLN A 60 -1.20 9.24 -13.40
N VAL A 61 -1.28 8.50 -14.48
CA VAL A 61 -2.41 7.60 -14.77
C VAL A 61 -2.17 6.24 -14.15
N PHE A 62 -3.11 5.73 -13.36
CA PHE A 62 -2.93 4.49 -12.59
C PHE A 62 -2.97 3.24 -13.47
N GLU A 63 -3.94 3.15 -14.37
CA GLU A 63 -4.15 1.99 -15.24
C GLU A 63 -3.35 2.09 -16.55
N GLY A 64 -2.38 2.99 -16.60
CA GLY A 64 -1.55 3.23 -17.80
C GLY A 64 -2.17 4.17 -18.82
N THR A 65 -1.36 4.57 -19.80
CA THR A 65 -1.72 5.62 -20.80
C THR A 65 -2.03 5.06 -22.18
N THR A 66 -2.06 3.74 -22.35
CA THR A 66 -2.43 3.10 -23.62
C THR A 66 -3.79 3.63 -24.10
N ASP A 67 -3.92 3.95 -25.39
CA ASP A 67 -5.12 4.52 -26.00
C ASP A 67 -5.53 5.94 -25.55
N LEU A 68 -4.78 6.58 -24.65
CA LEU A 68 -4.97 8.00 -24.39
C LEU A 68 -4.39 8.84 -25.54
N ASN A 69 -5.06 9.93 -25.86
CA ASN A 69 -4.55 10.92 -26.83
C ASN A 69 -4.92 12.34 -26.43
N THR A 70 -4.23 13.29 -27.03
CA THR A 70 -4.37 14.72 -26.72
C THR A 70 -5.66 15.36 -27.26
N LYS A 71 -6.47 14.65 -28.06
CA LYS A 71 -7.64 15.26 -28.75
C LYS A 71 -8.97 14.92 -28.12
N ASN A 72 -9.12 13.66 -27.66
CA ASN A 72 -10.41 13.11 -27.28
C ASN A 72 -10.42 12.53 -25.85
N THR A 73 -9.31 12.63 -25.12
CA THR A 73 -9.24 12.25 -23.70
C THR A 73 -9.80 13.40 -22.86
N LYS A 74 -10.53 13.06 -21.81
CA LYS A 74 -11.03 14.04 -20.84
C LYS A 74 -10.42 13.76 -19.47
N ALA A 75 -10.06 14.82 -18.76
CA ALA A 75 -9.56 14.75 -17.40
C ALA A 75 -10.49 15.55 -16.48
N ARG A 76 -11.02 14.90 -15.45
CA ARG A 76 -11.91 15.51 -14.49
C ARG A 76 -11.30 15.45 -13.09
N PHE A 77 -10.86 16.60 -12.58
CA PHE A 77 -10.37 16.74 -11.22
C PHE A 77 -11.52 16.67 -10.22
N THR A 78 -11.34 15.84 -9.20
CA THR A 78 -12.40 15.49 -8.24
C THR A 78 -12.43 16.41 -7.02
N GLY A 79 -11.38 17.19 -6.80
CA GLY A 79 -11.21 18.01 -5.58
C GLY A 79 -10.87 17.17 -4.34
N GLN A 80 -10.51 15.90 -4.50
CA GLN A 80 -10.23 14.98 -3.39
C GLN A 80 -8.92 14.23 -3.62
N THR A 81 -8.26 13.86 -2.52
CA THR A 81 -7.13 12.93 -2.53
C THR A 81 -7.60 11.50 -2.71
N ALA A 82 -6.67 10.58 -2.95
CA ALA A 82 -6.99 9.16 -3.06
C ALA A 82 -7.56 8.62 -1.75
N LYS A 83 -8.70 7.95 -1.83
CA LYS A 83 -9.40 7.35 -0.70
C LYS A 83 -9.70 5.89 -0.96
N ILE A 84 -9.83 5.13 0.12
CA ILE A 84 -10.37 3.78 0.09
C ILE A 84 -11.64 3.72 0.95
N GLY A 85 -12.67 3.10 0.42
CA GLY A 85 -13.85 2.76 1.20
C GLY A 85 -13.54 1.55 2.07
N VAL A 86 -13.68 1.70 3.40
CA VAL A 86 -13.38 0.66 4.37
C VAL A 86 -14.63 0.18 5.07
N SER A 87 -14.69 -1.12 5.35
CA SER A 87 -15.76 -1.77 6.10
C SER A 87 -15.23 -3.04 6.75
N ARG A 88 -15.90 -3.50 7.80
CA ARG A 88 -15.61 -4.81 8.39
C ARG A 88 -15.78 -5.96 7.38
N ASP A 89 -16.63 -5.79 6.38
CA ASP A 89 -16.87 -6.78 5.31
C ASP A 89 -15.67 -7.01 4.39
N MET A 90 -14.59 -6.23 4.55
CA MET A 90 -13.31 -6.49 3.87
C MET A 90 -12.55 -7.69 4.45
N MET A 91 -12.89 -8.16 5.65
CA MET A 91 -12.30 -9.37 6.20
C MET A 91 -12.66 -10.57 5.35
N GLY A 92 -11.69 -11.43 5.09
CA GLY A 92 -11.91 -12.60 4.24
C GLY A 92 -11.93 -12.34 2.74
N ARG A 93 -11.71 -11.10 2.31
CA ARG A 93 -11.81 -10.69 0.92
C ARG A 93 -10.44 -10.44 0.28
N MET A 94 -10.43 -10.48 -1.04
CA MET A 94 -9.24 -10.21 -1.87
C MET A 94 -9.46 -9.01 -2.77
N PHE A 95 -8.48 -8.12 -2.79
CA PHE A 95 -8.49 -6.87 -3.54
C PHE A 95 -7.25 -6.76 -4.42
N ASN A 96 -7.36 -6.02 -5.53
CA ASN A 96 -6.18 -5.60 -6.30
C ASN A 96 -5.44 -4.44 -5.61
N GLY A 97 -4.36 -3.94 -6.23
CA GLY A 97 -3.52 -2.88 -5.67
C GLY A 97 -4.21 -1.54 -5.44
N ILE A 98 -5.37 -1.30 -6.05
CA ILE A 98 -6.20 -0.09 -5.87
C ILE A 98 -7.49 -0.33 -5.07
N GLY A 99 -7.59 -1.48 -4.39
CA GLY A 99 -8.70 -1.77 -3.49
C GLY A 99 -9.98 -2.26 -4.16
N LYS A 100 -9.95 -2.67 -5.44
CA LYS A 100 -11.11 -3.30 -6.11
C LYS A 100 -11.14 -4.80 -5.80
N PRO A 101 -12.32 -5.38 -5.46
CA PRO A 101 -12.46 -6.83 -5.23
C PRO A 101 -12.06 -7.65 -6.46
N ILE A 102 -11.28 -8.72 -6.25
CA ILE A 102 -10.85 -9.66 -7.30
C ILE A 102 -11.27 -11.10 -7.02
N ASP A 103 -11.98 -11.36 -5.94
CA ASP A 103 -12.46 -12.67 -5.50
C ASP A 103 -13.82 -13.07 -6.09
N GLY A 104 -14.37 -12.26 -7.00
CA GLY A 104 -15.70 -12.49 -7.58
C GLY A 104 -16.86 -12.20 -6.63
N GLY A 105 -16.59 -11.73 -5.43
CA GLY A 105 -17.61 -11.29 -4.49
C GLY A 105 -18.22 -9.92 -4.85
N PRO A 106 -19.27 -9.51 -4.15
CA PRO A 106 -19.89 -8.20 -4.37
C PRO A 106 -18.94 -7.06 -4.01
N GLU A 107 -19.19 -5.87 -4.57
CA GLU A 107 -18.51 -4.66 -4.13
C GLU A 107 -18.77 -4.40 -2.65
N ILE A 108 -17.75 -3.88 -1.96
CA ILE A 108 -17.86 -3.53 -0.55
C ILE A 108 -18.68 -2.23 -0.42
N ILE A 109 -19.68 -2.26 0.45
CA ILE A 109 -20.38 -1.03 0.86
C ILE A 109 -19.56 -0.42 1.99
N PRO A 110 -18.93 0.73 1.77
CA PRO A 110 -18.04 1.29 2.78
C PRO A 110 -18.82 1.85 3.98
N ASP A 111 -18.30 1.59 5.18
CA ASP A 111 -18.74 2.29 6.38
C ASP A 111 -18.16 3.71 6.43
N GLU A 112 -16.91 3.85 5.98
CA GLU A 112 -16.17 5.12 5.91
C GLU A 112 -15.30 5.17 4.65
N GLU A 113 -15.01 6.39 4.18
CA GLU A 113 -14.01 6.67 3.15
C GLU A 113 -12.81 7.35 3.77
N LEU A 114 -11.66 6.68 3.78
CA LEU A 114 -10.43 7.15 4.41
C LEU A 114 -9.36 7.50 3.37
N ASP A 115 -8.57 8.55 3.67
CA ASP A 115 -7.41 8.93 2.87
C ASP A 115 -6.33 7.85 2.97
N ILE A 116 -5.81 7.38 1.83
CA ILE A 116 -4.81 6.30 1.77
C ILE A 116 -3.45 6.70 2.34
N ASN A 117 -3.17 7.99 2.48
CA ASN A 117 -1.95 8.45 3.13
C ASN A 117 -1.99 8.24 4.65
N GLY A 118 -3.17 7.88 5.18
CA GLY A 118 -3.37 7.60 6.59
C GLY A 118 -3.36 8.85 7.48
N SER A 119 -3.49 8.62 8.75
CA SER A 119 -3.42 9.68 9.76
C SER A 119 -2.08 9.62 10.49
N PRO A 120 -1.32 10.74 10.55
CA PRO A 120 -0.08 10.76 11.31
C PRO A 120 -0.34 10.40 12.77
N MET A 121 0.38 9.42 13.27
CA MET A 121 0.30 9.03 14.68
C MET A 121 1.12 9.99 15.53
N ASN A 122 0.47 10.67 16.49
CA ASN A 122 1.18 11.56 17.41
C ASN A 122 2.20 10.75 18.22
N PRO A 123 3.49 11.07 18.18
CA PRO A 123 4.51 10.36 18.96
C PRO A 123 4.24 10.33 20.46
N ALA A 124 3.63 11.39 21.01
CA ALA A 124 3.31 11.46 22.44
C ALA A 124 2.13 10.55 22.84
N SER A 125 1.34 10.09 21.89
CA SER A 125 0.23 9.16 22.12
C SER A 125 0.61 7.71 21.84
N ARG A 126 1.86 7.42 21.48
CA ARG A 126 2.31 6.04 21.27
C ARG A 126 2.55 5.36 22.60
N GLU A 127 1.93 4.20 22.76
CA GLU A 127 2.22 3.30 23.87
C GLU A 127 3.44 2.42 23.57
N PHE A 128 4.18 2.06 24.63
CA PHE A 128 5.29 1.12 24.51
C PHE A 128 4.75 -0.29 24.19
N PRO A 129 5.32 -1.01 23.22
CA PRO A 129 4.88 -2.37 22.91
C PRO A 129 5.32 -3.36 24.00
N GLU A 130 4.38 -4.08 24.59
CA GLU A 130 4.64 -5.03 25.70
C GLU A 130 4.04 -6.42 25.46
N GLU A 131 3.00 -6.51 24.62
CA GLU A 131 2.21 -7.74 24.50
C GLU A 131 2.65 -8.57 23.30
N PHE A 132 2.84 -9.85 23.55
CA PHE A 132 3.37 -10.82 22.59
C PHE A 132 2.37 -11.21 21.49
N ILE A 133 2.86 -11.28 20.25
CA ILE A 133 2.18 -11.91 19.13
C ILE A 133 2.91 -13.20 18.80
N GLN A 134 2.25 -14.33 18.93
CA GLN A 134 2.80 -15.62 18.53
C GLN A 134 2.70 -15.74 17.00
N THR A 135 3.84 -15.83 16.32
CA THR A 135 3.92 -16.00 14.87
C THR A 135 3.81 -17.48 14.44
N GLY A 136 4.08 -18.39 15.36
CA GLY A 136 4.18 -19.81 15.08
C GLY A 136 5.54 -20.24 14.48
N ILE A 137 6.48 -19.33 14.37
CA ILE A 137 7.87 -19.59 13.95
C ILE A 137 8.77 -19.54 15.18
N SER A 138 9.30 -20.69 15.58
CA SER A 138 10.03 -20.85 16.85
C SER A 138 11.22 -19.90 17.01
N THR A 139 11.93 -19.60 15.93
CA THR A 139 13.06 -18.67 15.93
C THR A 139 12.62 -17.22 16.14
N ILE A 140 11.52 -16.81 15.55
CA ILE A 140 10.94 -15.47 15.78
C ILE A 140 10.40 -15.42 17.21
N ASP A 141 9.53 -16.36 17.58
CA ASP A 141 8.85 -16.36 18.87
C ASP A 141 9.82 -16.47 20.06
N GLY A 142 10.96 -17.14 19.86
CA GLY A 142 11.93 -17.38 20.93
C GLY A 142 13.13 -16.43 20.99
N MET A 143 13.49 -15.81 19.86
CA MET A 143 14.72 -15.00 19.78
C MET A 143 14.50 -13.55 19.35
N ASN A 144 13.52 -13.32 18.46
CA ASN A 144 13.16 -12.00 17.95
C ASN A 144 11.67 -11.74 18.17
N THR A 145 11.23 -11.88 19.41
CA THR A 145 9.83 -11.83 19.81
C THR A 145 9.07 -10.65 19.22
N LEU A 146 8.00 -10.95 18.48
CA LEU A 146 7.12 -9.92 17.94
C LEU A 146 6.14 -9.45 19.02
N VAL A 147 6.02 -8.14 19.18
CA VAL A 147 5.08 -7.52 20.12
C VAL A 147 4.11 -6.60 19.40
N ARG A 148 2.94 -6.36 20.00
CA ARG A 148 1.89 -5.53 19.41
C ARG A 148 2.37 -4.10 19.17
N GLY A 149 2.20 -3.59 17.95
CA GLY A 149 2.62 -2.25 17.57
C GLY A 149 4.07 -2.13 17.09
N GLN A 150 4.80 -3.25 17.02
CA GLN A 150 6.18 -3.30 16.56
C GLN A 150 6.27 -3.40 15.02
N LYS A 151 7.41 -3.02 14.50
CA LYS A 151 7.86 -3.28 13.13
C LYS A 151 8.97 -4.33 13.18
N LEU A 152 8.75 -5.51 12.60
CA LEU A 152 9.77 -6.57 12.54
C LEU A 152 10.00 -6.96 11.08
N PRO A 153 11.09 -6.50 10.44
CA PRO A 153 11.37 -6.83 9.06
C PRO A 153 11.96 -8.24 8.93
N ILE A 154 11.69 -8.86 7.78
CA ILE A 154 12.35 -10.11 7.37
C ILE A 154 13.19 -9.83 6.14
N PHE A 155 14.51 -10.00 6.26
CA PHE A 155 15.46 -9.89 5.16
C PHE A 155 15.72 -11.27 4.58
N SER A 156 15.37 -11.47 3.32
CA SER A 156 15.56 -12.73 2.62
C SER A 156 16.67 -12.63 1.59
N GLY A 157 17.40 -13.73 1.40
CA GLY A 157 18.26 -13.91 0.24
C GLY A 157 17.47 -14.39 -0.98
N SER A 158 18.07 -14.25 -2.15
CA SER A 158 17.48 -14.73 -3.40
C SER A 158 17.25 -16.24 -3.38
N GLY A 159 16.04 -16.67 -3.76
CA GLY A 159 15.66 -18.09 -3.81
C GLY A 159 15.36 -18.74 -2.46
N LEU A 160 15.36 -17.99 -1.35
CA LEU A 160 14.89 -18.50 -0.06
C LEU A 160 13.36 -18.46 0.04
N PRO A 161 12.74 -19.36 0.84
CA PRO A 161 11.28 -19.55 0.89
C PRO A 161 10.58 -18.48 1.76
N HIS A 162 10.78 -17.19 1.46
CA HIS A 162 10.18 -16.09 2.21
C HIS A 162 8.66 -16.00 2.03
N ASN A 163 8.15 -16.42 0.87
CA ASN A 163 6.70 -16.44 0.60
C ASN A 163 6.00 -17.52 1.43
N GLU A 164 6.59 -18.70 1.56
CA GLU A 164 6.10 -19.78 2.41
C GLU A 164 6.12 -19.38 3.89
N LEU A 165 7.16 -18.66 4.31
CA LEU A 165 7.28 -18.12 5.64
C LEU A 165 6.17 -17.08 5.91
N ALA A 166 5.95 -16.15 4.96
CA ALA A 166 4.90 -15.15 5.05
C ALA A 166 3.50 -15.79 5.15
N ALA A 167 3.20 -16.76 4.30
CA ALA A 167 1.95 -17.50 4.32
C ALA A 167 1.75 -18.26 5.64
N GLN A 168 2.80 -18.88 6.16
CA GLN A 168 2.74 -19.60 7.43
C GLN A 168 2.46 -18.65 8.60
N ILE A 169 3.11 -17.50 8.65
CA ILE A 169 2.86 -16.48 9.68
C ILE A 169 1.42 -15.96 9.57
N ALA A 170 0.97 -15.59 8.37
CA ALA A 170 -0.40 -15.11 8.15
C ALA A 170 -1.46 -16.11 8.66
N ARG A 171 -1.21 -17.39 8.46
CA ARG A 171 -2.09 -18.48 8.89
C ARG A 171 -2.06 -18.75 10.39
N GLN A 172 -0.87 -18.71 11.01
CA GLN A 172 -0.65 -19.18 12.39
C GLN A 172 -0.64 -18.05 13.41
N ALA A 173 -0.41 -16.80 12.99
CA ALA A 173 -0.30 -15.68 13.90
C ALA A 173 -1.54 -15.51 14.76
N LYS A 174 -1.32 -15.29 16.05
CA LYS A 174 -2.37 -15.06 17.04
C LYS A 174 -1.85 -14.30 18.24
N VAL A 175 -2.75 -13.66 18.94
CA VAL A 175 -2.52 -13.07 20.25
C VAL A 175 -2.87 -14.12 21.32
N LEU A 176 -2.05 -14.25 22.34
CA LEU A 176 -2.25 -15.19 23.45
C LEU A 176 -2.85 -14.46 24.66
N GLY A 177 -3.85 -15.11 25.27
CA GLY A 177 -4.39 -14.67 26.58
C GLY A 177 -5.33 -13.46 26.53
N ASP A 178 -5.78 -13.06 25.37
CA ASP A 178 -6.72 -11.96 25.21
C ASP A 178 -7.87 -12.38 24.29
N ASP A 179 -9.09 -11.93 24.61
CA ASP A 179 -10.29 -12.13 23.79
C ASP A 179 -10.40 -11.10 22.66
N ALA A 180 -9.35 -10.27 22.44
CA ALA A 180 -9.32 -9.27 21.39
C ALA A 180 -9.36 -9.90 19.99
N GLU A 181 -10.21 -9.37 19.14
CA GLU A 181 -10.27 -9.81 17.74
C GLU A 181 -8.93 -9.57 17.04
N PHE A 182 -8.47 -10.58 16.30
CA PHE A 182 -7.21 -10.54 15.57
C PHE A 182 -7.45 -10.67 14.08
N ALA A 183 -6.90 -9.74 13.31
CA ALA A 183 -6.94 -9.74 11.86
C ALA A 183 -5.53 -9.70 11.25
N VAL A 184 -5.39 -10.26 10.06
CA VAL A 184 -4.18 -10.16 9.26
C VAL A 184 -4.50 -9.42 7.97
N ILE A 185 -3.67 -8.45 7.61
CA ILE A 185 -3.72 -7.82 6.29
C ILE A 185 -2.46 -8.23 5.55
N PHE A 186 -2.66 -8.87 4.41
CA PHE A 186 -1.59 -9.37 3.56
C PHE A 186 -1.52 -8.53 2.30
N ALA A 187 -0.45 -7.75 2.13
CA ALA A 187 -0.22 -6.93 0.95
C ALA A 187 0.96 -7.50 0.14
N ALA A 188 0.64 -8.04 -1.03
CA ALA A 188 1.60 -8.59 -1.96
C ALA A 188 1.84 -7.62 -3.12
N MET A 189 3.10 -7.25 -3.34
CA MET A 189 3.51 -6.22 -4.29
C MET A 189 4.43 -6.78 -5.36
N GLY A 190 4.01 -6.71 -6.62
CA GLY A 190 4.81 -7.14 -7.76
C GLY A 190 5.12 -8.63 -7.78
N ILE A 191 4.22 -9.44 -7.24
CA ILE A 191 4.37 -10.90 -7.22
C ILE A 191 3.98 -11.52 -8.57
N THR A 192 4.56 -12.68 -8.85
CA THR A 192 4.22 -13.45 -10.06
C THR A 192 2.82 -14.08 -9.94
N HIS A 193 2.22 -14.45 -11.07
CA HIS A 193 0.97 -15.20 -11.07
C HIS A 193 1.07 -16.55 -10.34
N GLU A 194 2.26 -17.17 -10.34
CA GLU A 194 2.51 -18.42 -9.62
C GLU A 194 2.48 -18.22 -8.10
N GLU A 195 3.13 -17.18 -7.61
CA GLU A 195 3.11 -16.78 -6.19
C GLU A 195 1.70 -16.37 -5.75
N ALA A 196 0.98 -15.61 -6.57
CA ALA A 196 -0.40 -15.24 -6.32
C ALA A 196 -1.30 -16.49 -6.15
N ASN A 197 -1.20 -17.44 -7.08
CA ASN A 197 -1.93 -18.70 -6.99
C ASN A 197 -1.53 -19.53 -5.77
N PHE A 198 -0.25 -19.50 -5.38
CA PHE A 198 0.22 -20.16 -4.16
C PHE A 198 -0.47 -19.57 -2.92
N PHE A 199 -0.46 -18.25 -2.74
CA PHE A 199 -1.10 -17.60 -1.59
C PHE A 199 -2.61 -17.87 -1.54
N MET A 200 -3.31 -17.69 -2.67
CA MET A 200 -4.74 -17.94 -2.76
C MET A 200 -5.11 -19.36 -2.32
N ARG A 201 -4.45 -20.36 -2.92
CA ARG A 201 -4.69 -21.78 -2.60
C ARG A 201 -4.34 -22.14 -1.16
N ASP A 202 -3.25 -21.57 -0.61
CA ASP A 202 -2.85 -21.85 0.76
C ASP A 202 -3.86 -21.27 1.75
N PHE A 203 -4.30 -20.03 1.56
CA PHE A 203 -5.27 -19.39 2.42
C PHE A 203 -6.65 -20.04 2.33
N GLU A 204 -7.12 -20.41 1.15
CA GLU A 204 -8.38 -21.15 0.96
C GLU A 204 -8.30 -22.53 1.62
N ARG A 205 -7.27 -23.32 1.31
CA ARG A 205 -7.09 -24.68 1.83
C ARG A 205 -7.01 -24.74 3.35
N THR A 206 -6.44 -23.73 3.97
CA THR A 206 -6.21 -23.69 5.42
C THR A 206 -7.32 -22.98 6.19
N GLY A 207 -8.30 -22.36 5.51
CA GLY A 207 -9.34 -21.54 6.13
C GLY A 207 -8.81 -20.22 6.71
N ALA A 208 -7.57 -19.84 6.40
CA ALA A 208 -6.97 -18.60 6.90
C ALA A 208 -7.68 -17.34 6.38
N LEU A 209 -8.33 -17.44 5.21
CA LEU A 209 -9.08 -16.32 4.62
C LEU A 209 -10.10 -15.70 5.57
N GLU A 210 -10.71 -16.45 6.49
CA GLU A 210 -11.71 -15.90 7.41
C GLU A 210 -11.20 -14.71 8.23
N LYS A 211 -9.87 -14.63 8.46
CA LYS A 211 -9.21 -13.57 9.22
C LYS A 211 -8.17 -12.76 8.42
N VAL A 212 -7.98 -13.08 7.14
CA VAL A 212 -6.98 -12.44 6.28
C VAL A 212 -7.68 -11.59 5.24
N THR A 213 -7.33 -10.31 5.16
CA THR A 213 -7.68 -9.43 4.04
C THR A 213 -6.46 -9.34 3.13
N VAL A 214 -6.62 -9.60 1.83
CA VAL A 214 -5.52 -9.64 0.88
C VAL A 214 -5.61 -8.47 -0.08
N PHE A 215 -4.50 -7.74 -0.23
CA PHE A 215 -4.27 -6.78 -1.30
C PHE A 215 -3.17 -7.33 -2.21
N MET A 216 -3.43 -7.42 -3.50
CA MET A 216 -2.55 -8.11 -4.44
C MET A 216 -2.29 -7.24 -5.67
N ASN A 217 -1.02 -6.96 -5.92
CA ASN A 217 -0.53 -6.37 -7.16
C ASN A 217 0.41 -7.36 -7.83
N LEU A 218 0.13 -7.70 -9.07
CA LEU A 218 0.91 -8.65 -9.87
C LEU A 218 2.11 -7.98 -10.54
N ALA A 219 3.04 -8.78 -11.01
CA ALA A 219 4.27 -8.28 -11.65
C ALA A 219 3.99 -7.53 -12.97
N ASP A 220 2.92 -7.90 -13.68
CA ASP A 220 2.45 -7.27 -14.91
C ASP A 220 1.45 -6.12 -14.70
N ASP A 221 1.00 -5.90 -13.47
CA ASP A 221 0.21 -4.72 -13.14
C ASP A 221 1.05 -3.42 -13.15
N PRO A 222 0.44 -2.26 -13.38
CA PRO A 222 1.14 -0.98 -13.41
C PRO A 222 1.94 -0.71 -12.13
N ALA A 223 3.16 -0.15 -12.27
CA ALA A 223 4.05 0.18 -11.15
C ALA A 223 3.40 1.14 -10.13
N ILE A 224 2.49 2.00 -10.57
CA ILE A 224 1.78 2.91 -9.69
C ILE A 224 0.80 2.18 -8.77
N GLU A 225 0.10 1.15 -9.22
CA GLU A 225 -0.73 0.32 -8.37
C GLU A 225 0.11 -0.33 -7.26
N ARG A 226 1.34 -0.75 -7.59
CA ARG A 226 2.29 -1.32 -6.63
C ARG A 226 2.62 -0.36 -5.50
N ILE A 227 2.75 0.95 -5.80
CA ILE A 227 2.98 2.00 -4.78
C ILE A 227 1.72 2.24 -3.94
N LEU A 228 0.54 2.11 -4.51
CA LEU A 228 -0.72 2.30 -3.78
C LEU A 228 -1.06 1.12 -2.87
N THR A 229 -0.68 -0.09 -3.25
CA THR A 229 -1.03 -1.34 -2.54
C THR A 229 -0.77 -1.30 -1.03
N PRO A 230 0.43 -0.97 -0.54
CA PRO A 230 0.68 -0.92 0.90
C PRO A 230 -0.08 0.21 1.60
N LYS A 231 -0.37 1.31 0.89
CA LYS A 231 -1.16 2.42 1.44
C LYS A 231 -2.62 2.03 1.64
N MET A 232 -3.23 1.33 0.66
CA MET A 232 -4.57 0.76 0.78
C MET A 232 -4.66 -0.24 1.93
N ALA A 233 -3.71 -1.16 2.00
CA ALA A 233 -3.63 -2.17 3.06
C ALA A 233 -3.51 -1.54 4.45
N LEU A 234 -2.63 -0.57 4.62
CA LEU A 234 -2.42 0.09 5.91
C LEU A 234 -3.60 0.97 6.32
N THR A 235 -4.30 1.60 5.38
CA THR A 235 -5.51 2.37 5.69
C THR A 235 -6.64 1.46 6.16
N THR A 236 -6.78 0.29 5.54
CA THR A 236 -7.68 -0.76 6.04
C THR A 236 -7.27 -1.25 7.43
N ALA A 237 -5.95 -1.39 7.68
CA ALA A 237 -5.43 -1.75 9.00
C ALA A 237 -5.75 -0.69 10.06
N GLU A 238 -5.63 0.58 9.74
CA GLU A 238 -5.98 1.68 10.64
C GLU A 238 -7.47 1.65 11.02
N TYR A 239 -8.34 1.39 10.06
CA TYR A 239 -9.76 1.22 10.33
C TYR A 239 -10.03 0.04 11.26
N PHE A 240 -9.46 -1.13 10.97
CA PHE A 240 -9.64 -2.32 11.82
C PHE A 240 -9.07 -2.11 13.22
N ALA A 241 -7.89 -1.51 13.33
CA ALA A 241 -7.25 -1.30 14.61
C ALA A 241 -7.91 -0.17 15.42
N PHE A 242 -8.05 1.01 14.84
CA PHE A 242 -8.36 2.21 15.61
C PHE A 242 -9.85 2.59 15.61
N THR A 243 -10.66 2.00 14.71
CA THR A 243 -12.12 2.18 14.70
C THR A 243 -12.82 0.94 15.26
N LEU A 244 -12.40 -0.28 14.84
CA LEU A 244 -13.03 -1.53 15.32
C LEU A 244 -12.34 -2.13 16.57
N GLY A 245 -11.19 -1.61 17.01
CA GLY A 245 -10.49 -2.08 18.21
C GLY A 245 -9.73 -3.40 18.04
N MET A 246 -9.44 -3.82 16.81
CA MET A 246 -8.83 -5.12 16.52
C MET A 246 -7.30 -5.08 16.66
N GLN A 247 -6.70 -6.22 16.95
CA GLN A 247 -5.25 -6.40 16.83
C GLN A 247 -4.93 -6.80 15.38
N VAL A 248 -4.16 -5.97 14.67
CA VAL A 248 -3.91 -6.15 13.24
C VAL A 248 -2.44 -6.43 12.99
N LEU A 249 -2.14 -7.56 12.34
CA LEU A 249 -0.83 -7.85 11.77
C LEU A 249 -0.84 -7.55 10.27
N VAL A 250 0.00 -6.63 9.84
CA VAL A 250 0.18 -6.29 8.42
C VAL A 250 1.46 -6.92 7.89
N ILE A 251 1.34 -7.79 6.90
CA ILE A 251 2.47 -8.41 6.21
C ILE A 251 2.61 -7.74 4.85
N LEU A 252 3.77 -7.14 4.60
CA LEU A 252 4.09 -6.44 3.36
C LEU A 252 5.16 -7.21 2.59
N THR A 253 4.83 -7.83 1.45
CA THR A 253 5.76 -8.61 0.62
C THR A 253 5.55 -8.29 -0.87
N ASP A 254 6.54 -7.99 -1.68
CA ASP A 254 7.94 -7.77 -1.41
C ASP A 254 8.25 -6.26 -1.44
N MET A 255 8.88 -5.78 -0.38
CA MET A 255 9.25 -4.36 -0.30
C MET A 255 10.36 -3.97 -1.28
N THR A 256 11.11 -4.94 -1.80
CA THR A 256 12.06 -4.70 -2.90
C THR A 256 11.32 -4.32 -4.17
N ASN A 257 10.25 -5.05 -4.53
CA ASN A 257 9.42 -4.72 -5.69
C ASN A 257 8.76 -3.35 -5.54
N TYR A 258 8.35 -2.99 -4.31
CA TYR A 258 7.85 -1.66 -4.00
C TYR A 258 8.89 -0.56 -4.30
N CYS A 259 10.11 -0.71 -3.81
CA CYS A 259 11.19 0.25 -4.05
C CYS A 259 11.61 0.32 -5.53
N GLU A 260 11.56 -0.81 -6.25
CA GLU A 260 11.80 -0.82 -7.69
C GLU A 260 10.73 -0.04 -8.46
N ALA A 261 9.46 -0.15 -8.04
CA ALA A 261 8.39 0.68 -8.60
C ALA A 261 8.60 2.17 -8.34
N LEU A 262 9.07 2.56 -7.15
CA LEU A 262 9.46 3.94 -6.86
C LEU A 262 10.58 4.43 -7.80
N ARG A 263 11.59 3.59 -8.04
CA ARG A 263 12.68 3.92 -8.97
C ARG A 263 12.20 4.08 -10.40
N GLU A 264 11.33 3.18 -10.86
CA GLU A 264 10.74 3.25 -12.21
C GLU A 264 9.95 4.55 -12.42
N ILE A 265 9.09 4.89 -11.47
CA ILE A 265 8.26 6.09 -11.54
C ILE A 265 9.10 7.36 -11.43
N SER A 266 10.09 7.40 -10.54
CA SER A 266 11.02 8.52 -10.40
C SER A 266 11.81 8.75 -11.71
N ALA A 267 12.27 7.66 -12.35
CA ALA A 267 12.93 7.75 -13.65
C ALA A 267 12.00 8.27 -14.77
N ALA A 268 10.72 7.84 -14.76
CA ALA A 268 9.74 8.30 -15.73
C ALA A 268 9.37 9.80 -15.56
N ARG A 269 9.62 10.36 -14.37
CA ARG A 269 9.44 11.79 -14.06
C ARG A 269 10.69 12.64 -14.27
N ASP A 270 11.78 12.07 -14.77
CA ASP A 270 13.08 12.74 -14.91
C ASP A 270 13.61 13.34 -13.58
N GLU A 271 13.24 12.74 -12.44
CA GLU A 271 13.72 13.17 -11.13
C GLU A 271 15.23 12.88 -10.97
N VAL A 272 15.92 13.75 -10.25
CA VAL A 272 17.36 13.56 -9.99
C VAL A 272 17.57 12.29 -9.14
N PRO A 273 18.26 11.27 -9.66
CA PRO A 273 18.42 10.03 -8.94
C PRO A 273 19.36 10.19 -7.74
N GLY A 274 19.00 9.52 -6.64
CA GLY A 274 19.86 9.35 -5.49
C GLY A 274 20.76 8.10 -5.59
N ARG A 275 21.12 7.51 -4.46
CA ARG A 275 21.98 6.33 -4.36
C ARG A 275 21.41 5.16 -5.16
N ARG A 276 22.21 4.55 -6.04
CA ARG A 276 21.85 3.43 -6.94
C ARG A 276 20.61 3.69 -7.83
N GLY A 277 20.28 4.94 -8.12
CA GLY A 277 19.18 5.31 -9.01
C GLY A 277 17.80 5.37 -8.33
N TYR A 278 17.71 5.18 -7.03
CA TYR A 278 16.47 5.35 -6.28
C TYR A 278 16.19 6.84 -6.04
N PRO A 279 14.91 7.23 -5.88
CA PRO A 279 14.56 8.61 -5.60
C PRO A 279 15.10 9.06 -4.24
N GLY A 280 15.50 10.34 -4.14
CA GLY A 280 16.04 10.91 -2.91
C GLY A 280 15.06 10.85 -1.72
N TYR A 281 13.77 10.81 -2.00
CA TYR A 281 12.71 10.72 -0.98
C TYR A 281 12.36 9.27 -0.55
N MET A 282 13.06 8.24 -1.04
CA MET A 282 12.73 6.83 -0.71
C MET A 282 12.72 6.58 0.80
N TYR A 283 13.63 7.22 1.57
CA TYR A 283 13.64 7.13 3.02
C TYR A 283 12.32 7.63 3.62
N THR A 284 11.90 8.83 3.26
CA THR A 284 10.66 9.43 3.77
C THR A 284 9.44 8.63 3.38
N ASP A 285 9.41 8.08 2.17
CA ASP A 285 8.30 7.29 1.67
C ASP A 285 8.18 5.95 2.43
N LEU A 286 9.30 5.24 2.63
CA LEU A 286 9.34 4.04 3.47
C LEU A 286 8.98 4.34 4.92
N ALA A 287 9.46 5.46 5.47
CA ALA A 287 9.12 5.88 6.83
C ALA A 287 7.61 6.14 6.98
N ASN A 288 6.98 6.77 5.99
CA ASN A 288 5.54 7.00 5.99
C ASN A 288 4.73 5.70 6.00
N ILE A 289 5.26 4.61 5.42
CA ILE A 289 4.64 3.29 5.47
C ILE A 289 4.88 2.64 6.83
N TYR A 290 6.14 2.54 7.26
CA TYR A 290 6.50 1.77 8.46
C TYR A 290 6.07 2.44 9.75
N GLU A 291 6.04 3.77 9.82
CA GLU A 291 5.59 4.53 10.98
C GLU A 291 4.06 4.49 11.23
N ARG A 292 3.31 3.86 10.35
CA ARG A 292 1.89 3.55 10.59
C ARG A 292 1.67 2.38 11.55
N ALA A 293 2.73 1.62 11.89
CA ALA A 293 2.68 0.63 12.96
C ALA A 293 2.70 1.32 14.33
N GLY A 294 1.96 0.77 15.28
CA GLY A 294 1.98 1.26 16.67
C GLY A 294 0.74 0.92 17.47
N ARG A 295 0.82 1.27 18.74
CA ARG A 295 -0.32 1.36 19.67
C ARG A 295 -0.54 2.82 20.01
N ILE A 296 -1.79 3.19 20.25
CA ILE A 296 -2.18 4.55 20.59
C ILE A 296 -2.87 4.51 21.95
N ASP A 297 -2.42 5.38 22.87
CA ASP A 297 -3.00 5.54 24.20
C ASP A 297 -4.53 5.78 24.10
N GLY A 298 -5.29 5.01 24.87
CA GLY A 298 -6.75 5.04 24.86
C GLY A 298 -7.42 4.35 23.68
N LYS A 299 -6.67 3.62 22.83
CA LYS A 299 -7.20 2.75 21.78
C LYS A 299 -6.91 1.29 22.11
N GLU A 300 -7.91 0.42 21.95
CA GLU A 300 -7.77 -1.02 22.22
C GLU A 300 -6.95 -1.74 21.15
N GLY A 301 -7.09 -1.33 19.89
CA GLY A 301 -6.43 -1.94 18.76
C GLY A 301 -4.98 -1.52 18.56
N SER A 302 -4.25 -2.32 17.79
CA SER A 302 -2.87 -2.03 17.41
C SER A 302 -2.58 -2.45 15.98
N ILE A 303 -1.55 -1.82 15.37
CA ILE A 303 -1.02 -2.21 14.08
C ILE A 303 0.42 -2.67 14.26
N THR A 304 0.66 -3.94 13.96
CA THR A 304 1.98 -4.55 13.93
C THR A 304 2.36 -4.81 12.48
N GLN A 305 3.57 -4.45 12.08
CA GLN A 305 4.03 -4.63 10.70
C GLN A 305 5.17 -5.63 10.59
N MET A 306 5.09 -6.46 9.56
CA MET A 306 6.13 -7.37 9.15
C MET A 306 6.48 -7.13 7.68
N PRO A 307 7.36 -6.15 7.39
CA PRO A 307 7.85 -5.95 6.04
C PRO A 307 8.83 -7.06 5.67
N ILE A 308 8.62 -7.66 4.50
CA ILE A 308 9.47 -8.72 3.96
C ILE A 308 10.11 -8.19 2.68
N LEU A 309 11.40 -8.40 2.53
CA LEU A 309 12.15 -7.99 1.35
C LEU A 309 13.18 -9.03 0.94
N VAL A 310 13.41 -9.16 -0.36
CA VAL A 310 14.53 -9.92 -0.92
C VAL A 310 15.68 -8.95 -1.16
N MET A 311 16.83 -9.20 -0.52
CA MET A 311 18.00 -8.34 -0.66
C MET A 311 18.57 -8.44 -2.09
N PRO A 312 18.64 -7.34 -2.86
CA PRO A 312 19.27 -7.36 -4.17
C PRO A 312 20.72 -7.81 -4.08
N GLN A 313 21.07 -8.88 -4.83
CA GLN A 313 22.40 -9.50 -4.84
C GLN A 313 22.87 -10.00 -3.45
N ASP A 314 21.94 -10.31 -2.54
CA ASP A 314 22.20 -10.69 -1.15
C ASP A 314 23.03 -9.65 -0.36
N ASP A 315 22.97 -8.37 -0.81
CA ASP A 315 23.74 -7.26 -0.24
C ASP A 315 22.90 -6.49 0.80
N ILE A 316 23.14 -6.75 2.07
CA ILE A 316 22.49 -6.07 3.18
C ILE A 316 22.79 -4.56 3.22
N THR A 317 23.86 -4.10 2.57
CA THR A 317 24.23 -2.69 2.46
C THR A 317 23.55 -1.96 1.30
N HIS A 318 22.72 -2.69 0.54
CA HIS A 318 21.90 -2.10 -0.52
C HIS A 318 20.90 -1.09 0.09
N PRO A 319 20.56 0.02 -0.59
CA PRO A 319 19.66 1.05 -0.03
C PRO A 319 18.33 0.51 0.54
N ILE A 320 17.76 -0.52 -0.06
CA ILE A 320 16.48 -1.08 0.38
C ILE A 320 16.57 -1.72 1.77
N PRO A 321 17.40 -2.76 2.01
CA PRO A 321 17.54 -3.33 3.34
C PRO A 321 18.16 -2.35 4.33
N ASP A 322 19.12 -1.52 3.90
CA ASP A 322 19.78 -0.52 4.74
C ASP A 322 18.77 0.48 5.34
N LEU A 323 17.94 1.08 4.51
CA LEU A 323 16.90 2.01 4.98
C LEU A 323 15.78 1.31 5.76
N THR A 324 15.35 0.14 5.32
CA THR A 324 14.33 -0.63 6.05
C THR A 324 14.80 -0.99 7.45
N GLY A 325 16.03 -1.51 7.60
CA GLY A 325 16.62 -1.82 8.90
C GLY A 325 16.74 -0.60 9.81
N TYR A 326 17.17 0.54 9.24
CA TYR A 326 17.31 1.78 9.99
C TYR A 326 15.95 2.33 10.49
N ILE A 327 14.91 2.31 9.65
CA ILE A 327 13.57 2.83 10.02
C ILE A 327 12.86 1.90 11.00
N THR A 328 12.98 0.58 10.80
CA THR A 328 12.26 -0.41 11.63
C THR A 328 13.01 -0.75 12.90
N GLU A 329 14.29 -0.37 13.00
CA GLU A 329 15.19 -0.78 14.09
C GLU A 329 15.23 -2.31 14.24
N GLY A 330 14.89 -3.03 13.17
CA GLY A 330 14.88 -4.49 13.12
C GLY A 330 16.30 -5.05 13.05
N GLN A 331 16.52 -6.14 13.75
CA GLN A 331 17.79 -6.84 13.77
C GLN A 331 17.71 -8.17 13.05
#